data_e0937dd05ac83e6ed0aa27f9d101e059
#
_entry.id   e0937dd05ac83e6ed0aa27f9d101e059
#
_cell.length_a   1.000
_cell.length_b   1.000
_cell.length_c   1.000
_cell.angle_alpha   90.00
_cell.angle_beta   90.00
_cell.angle_gamma   90.00
#
_symmetry.space_group_name_H-M   'P 1'
#
loop_
_entity.id
_entity.type
_entity.pdbx_description
1 polymer ?
#
loop_
_entity_poly.entity_id
_entity_poly.type
_entity_poly.pdbx_seq_one_letter_code
_entity_poly.pdbx_strand_id
1 'polypeptide(L)'
;MSILPAPANHGIRFRRTDLEGKPEIEARVEFVGETSRSTTLVKGSVKIHTVEHVLAALAGVGVDNAVVELDANEPPIADGSSREFTRLIQSAGVVSQTEQREVWTPVEPIELKMGETVMTLFPDEVFRVTCTSAGKNGRFTQFFSTEINSKTWEKELCQARTFCFFEEIEYLIKNGLIKGGSLENAIVIRDDAVLTTEPLRYPEEFVRHKILDIVGDLSLVGRAIRGHVTAVRPSHAANCEFARLIVAQMNKPLRAAQAFGPPPEARPEPVKSPAATSERDDFLEKLEGGGSLDVEQVMKVLPHRYPFLMVDGVLKMEGNLITAFKNVTINEPYFQGHFPNHPIMPGVLQLEAVAQVAGILMLRRAENLGQLAYFMAADKVKWRKPVFPGDVLVIEVELIKSRGKIGKARGVCKVKDEIVSESEVTFMLRGQ
;
A
#
# COMPACT_ATOMS: atom_id res chain seq x y z
N MET A 1 9.39 -12.87 29.98
CA MET A 1 9.45 -13.28 28.56
C MET A 1 10.89 -13.27 28.06
N SER A 2 11.29 -14.26 27.24
CA SER A 2 12.59 -14.33 26.57
C SER A 2 12.40 -14.69 25.09
N ILE A 3 13.26 -14.19 24.21
CA ILE A 3 13.29 -14.56 22.79
C ILE A 3 14.58 -15.29 22.53
N LEU A 4 14.51 -16.55 22.11
CA LEU A 4 15.64 -17.44 21.90
C LEU A 4 15.82 -17.73 20.40
N PRO A 5 17.05 -17.90 19.90
CA PRO A 5 17.30 -18.33 18.54
C PRO A 5 16.77 -19.74 18.30
N ALA A 6 16.36 -20.02 17.08
CA ALA A 6 15.90 -21.33 16.65
C ALA A 6 16.59 -21.74 15.33
N PRO A 7 16.69 -23.05 15.02
CA PRO A 7 17.29 -23.50 13.77
C PRO A 7 16.47 -23.04 12.55
N ALA A 8 17.08 -23.07 11.37
CA ALA A 8 16.42 -22.74 10.12
C ALA A 8 15.16 -23.61 9.90
N ASN A 9 14.16 -23.05 9.30
CA ASN A 9 12.84 -23.68 9.04
C ASN A 9 12.04 -24.06 10.31
N HIS A 10 12.46 -23.57 11.49
CA HIS A 10 11.72 -23.78 12.73
C HIS A 10 10.43 -22.94 12.79
N GLY A 11 10.45 -21.76 12.19
CA GLY A 11 9.40 -20.78 12.33
C GLY A 11 9.40 -20.13 13.71
N ILE A 12 8.34 -19.38 14.01
CA ILE A 12 8.14 -18.78 15.34
C ILE A 12 7.27 -19.70 16.19
N ARG A 13 7.73 -19.98 17.41
CA ARG A 13 6.97 -20.76 18.39
C ARG A 13 6.91 -20.04 19.72
N PHE A 14 5.78 -20.15 20.39
CA PHE A 14 5.60 -19.67 21.76
C PHE A 14 5.65 -20.85 22.74
N ARG A 15 6.46 -20.73 23.78
CA ARG A 15 6.65 -21.77 24.81
C ARG A 15 6.20 -21.25 26.18
N ARG A 16 5.29 -21.97 26.85
CA ARG A 16 4.83 -21.65 28.21
C ARG A 16 5.71 -22.31 29.24
N THR A 17 6.65 -21.55 29.82
CA THR A 17 7.64 -22.06 30.79
C THR A 17 7.08 -22.25 32.20
N ASP A 18 5.94 -21.64 32.50
CA ASP A 18 5.18 -21.75 33.75
C ASP A 18 4.30 -23.02 33.83
N LEU A 19 4.13 -23.72 32.71
CA LEU A 19 3.34 -24.95 32.68
C LEU A 19 4.23 -26.19 32.67
N GLU A 20 3.71 -27.27 33.26
CA GLU A 20 4.38 -28.58 33.25
C GLU A 20 4.58 -29.05 31.79
N GLY A 21 5.76 -29.59 31.50
CA GLY A 21 6.13 -30.03 30.15
C GLY A 21 6.44 -28.89 29.18
N LYS A 22 6.38 -27.64 29.60
CA LYS A 22 6.70 -26.44 28.80
C LYS A 22 6.12 -26.49 27.37
N PRO A 23 4.79 -26.61 27.23
CA PRO A 23 4.15 -26.82 25.93
C PRO A 23 4.45 -25.67 24.97
N GLU A 24 4.57 -26.02 23.67
CA GLU A 24 4.78 -25.08 22.57
C GLU A 24 3.57 -24.99 21.66
N ILE A 25 3.29 -23.78 21.19
CA ILE A 25 2.35 -23.48 20.12
C ILE A 25 3.09 -22.81 18.98
N GLU A 26 2.94 -23.33 17.77
CA GLU A 26 3.45 -22.68 16.56
C GLU A 26 2.66 -21.39 16.27
N ALA A 27 3.35 -20.35 15.85
CA ALA A 27 2.71 -19.12 15.40
C ALA A 27 2.16 -19.30 13.98
N ARG A 28 1.05 -20.01 13.89
CA ARG A 28 0.36 -20.36 12.66
C ARG A 28 -1.13 -20.06 12.79
N VAL A 29 -1.76 -19.71 11.68
CA VAL A 29 -3.17 -19.32 11.65
C VAL A 29 -4.12 -20.47 12.07
N GLU A 30 -3.68 -21.72 11.91
CA GLU A 30 -4.44 -22.92 12.34
C GLU A 30 -4.62 -22.98 13.85
N PHE A 31 -3.74 -22.35 14.61
CA PHE A 31 -3.80 -22.29 16.09
C PHE A 31 -4.51 -21.02 16.59
N VAL A 32 -5.00 -20.15 15.72
CA VAL A 32 -5.78 -18.98 16.16
C VAL A 32 -7.14 -19.41 16.67
N GLY A 33 -7.42 -19.15 17.95
CA GLY A 33 -8.71 -19.41 18.60
C GLY A 33 -9.56 -18.16 18.71
N GLU A 34 -9.18 -17.23 19.60
CA GLU A 34 -9.95 -16.01 19.88
C GLU A 34 -9.28 -14.80 19.25
N THR A 35 -10.09 -13.87 18.71
CA THR A 35 -9.61 -12.64 18.05
C THR A 35 -10.36 -11.40 18.56
N SER A 36 -10.93 -11.48 19.76
CA SER A 36 -11.61 -10.36 20.39
C SER A 36 -10.59 -9.40 20.99
N ARG A 37 -10.30 -8.31 20.31
CA ARG A 37 -9.35 -7.26 20.71
C ARG A 37 -7.86 -7.62 20.69
N SER A 38 -7.52 -8.87 20.51
CA SER A 38 -6.16 -9.38 20.37
C SER A 38 -6.18 -10.71 19.65
N THR A 39 -5.04 -11.17 19.20
CA THR A 39 -4.88 -12.49 18.59
C THR A 39 -4.41 -13.50 19.63
N THR A 40 -5.23 -14.55 19.85
CA THR A 40 -4.95 -15.63 20.81
C THR A 40 -4.63 -16.92 20.08
N LEU A 41 -3.47 -17.51 20.39
CA LEU A 41 -3.12 -18.88 19.98
C LEU A 41 -3.63 -19.90 20.98
N VAL A 42 -4.19 -21.01 20.46
CA VAL A 42 -4.78 -22.09 21.26
C VAL A 42 -4.32 -23.45 20.76
N LYS A 43 -3.83 -24.31 21.68
CA LYS A 43 -3.52 -25.72 21.39
C LYS A 43 -3.91 -26.58 22.60
N GLY A 44 -4.98 -27.34 22.45
CA GLY A 44 -5.58 -28.07 23.58
C GLY A 44 -6.06 -27.10 24.66
N SER A 45 -5.57 -27.27 25.89
CA SER A 45 -5.88 -26.39 27.04
C SER A 45 -4.96 -25.15 27.13
N VAL A 46 -3.89 -25.09 26.33
CA VAL A 46 -2.92 -24.01 26.39
C VAL A 46 -3.38 -22.83 25.55
N LYS A 47 -3.39 -21.65 26.16
CA LYS A 47 -3.71 -20.38 25.48
C LYS A 47 -2.59 -19.39 25.66
N ILE A 48 -2.32 -18.59 24.62
CA ILE A 48 -1.39 -17.47 24.62
C ILE A 48 -2.09 -16.29 23.96
N HIS A 49 -2.34 -15.25 24.75
CA HIS A 49 -3.06 -14.04 24.30
C HIS A 49 -2.09 -12.99 23.76
N THR A 50 -2.61 -12.06 22.96
CA THR A 50 -1.94 -10.83 22.52
C THR A 50 -0.55 -11.07 21.89
N VAL A 51 -0.50 -12.01 20.93
CA VAL A 51 0.75 -12.40 20.28
C VAL A 51 1.17 -11.43 19.15
N GLU A 52 0.25 -10.63 18.65
CA GLU A 52 0.39 -9.80 17.46
C GLU A 52 1.55 -8.81 17.55
N HIS A 53 1.79 -8.14 18.68
CA HIS A 53 2.85 -7.14 18.81
C HIS A 53 4.26 -7.76 18.78
N VAL A 54 4.42 -8.93 19.40
CA VAL A 54 5.68 -9.69 19.36
C VAL A 54 5.93 -10.22 17.95
N LEU A 55 4.91 -10.79 17.33
CA LEU A 55 4.99 -11.30 15.96
C LEU A 55 5.31 -10.18 14.97
N ALA A 56 4.68 -9.02 15.14
CA ALA A 56 4.96 -7.84 14.33
C ALA A 56 6.43 -7.39 14.47
N ALA A 57 6.98 -7.38 15.69
CA ALA A 57 8.38 -7.02 15.91
C ALA A 57 9.34 -8.02 15.22
N LEU A 58 9.09 -9.32 15.35
CA LEU A 58 9.90 -10.37 14.71
C LEU A 58 9.85 -10.23 13.19
N ALA A 59 8.64 -10.11 12.62
CA ALA A 59 8.45 -9.94 11.18
C ALA A 59 9.07 -8.64 10.66
N GLY A 60 8.87 -7.52 11.37
CA GLY A 60 9.38 -6.20 11.01
C GLY A 60 10.91 -6.10 11.00
N VAL A 61 11.57 -6.80 11.93
CA VAL A 61 13.05 -6.89 11.98
C VAL A 61 13.59 -7.95 11.01
N GLY A 62 12.75 -8.87 10.54
CA GLY A 62 13.12 -9.92 9.59
C GLY A 62 13.59 -11.22 10.25
N VAL A 63 13.09 -11.53 11.44
CA VAL A 63 13.38 -12.79 12.15
C VAL A 63 12.37 -13.85 11.74
N ASP A 64 12.84 -14.91 11.11
CA ASP A 64 12.02 -16.02 10.62
C ASP A 64 11.93 -17.19 11.61
N ASN A 65 12.94 -17.36 12.48
CA ASN A 65 13.05 -18.53 13.36
C ASN A 65 13.40 -18.09 14.79
N ALA A 66 12.47 -18.30 15.73
CA ALA A 66 12.67 -18.00 17.13
C ALA A 66 11.73 -18.79 18.03
N VAL A 67 12.14 -19.00 19.30
CA VAL A 67 11.25 -19.45 20.38
C VAL A 67 11.02 -18.28 21.33
N VAL A 68 9.75 -17.93 21.52
CA VAL A 68 9.32 -16.92 22.50
C VAL A 68 8.88 -17.64 23.77
N GLU A 69 9.68 -17.55 24.82
CA GLU A 69 9.35 -18.14 26.13
C GLU A 69 8.56 -17.16 26.98
N LEU A 70 7.46 -17.67 27.51
CA LEU A 70 6.55 -16.93 28.40
C LEU A 70 6.39 -17.64 29.73
N ASP A 71 6.46 -16.89 30.81
CA ASP A 71 6.16 -17.31 32.18
C ASP A 71 4.73 -16.96 32.63
N ALA A 72 3.90 -16.57 31.66
CA ALA A 72 2.47 -16.29 31.78
C ALA A 72 1.74 -16.59 30.45
N ASN A 73 0.42 -16.45 30.44
CA ASN A 73 -0.39 -16.70 29.25
C ASN A 73 -0.45 -15.53 28.27
N GLU A 74 0.39 -14.50 28.44
CA GLU A 74 0.40 -13.30 27.63
C GLU A 74 1.80 -12.66 27.65
N PRO A 75 2.32 -12.17 26.51
CA PRO A 75 3.50 -11.30 26.50
C PRO A 75 3.24 -10.02 27.31
N PRO A 76 4.28 -9.35 27.84
CA PRO A 76 4.10 -8.06 28.51
C PRO A 76 3.57 -7.03 27.51
N ILE A 77 2.58 -6.24 27.93
CA ILE A 77 2.01 -5.19 27.06
C ILE A 77 3.01 -4.07 26.75
N ALA A 78 4.03 -3.90 27.60
CA ALA A 78 5.01 -2.81 27.53
C ALA A 78 4.32 -1.43 27.43
N ASP A 79 4.65 -0.66 26.42
CA ASP A 79 4.03 0.65 26.15
C ASP A 79 2.86 0.59 25.15
N GLY A 80 2.37 -0.61 24.85
CA GLY A 80 1.28 -0.84 23.88
C GLY A 80 1.71 -0.77 22.40
N SER A 81 3.02 -0.74 22.14
CA SER A 81 3.60 -0.80 20.79
C SER A 81 4.53 -2.01 20.65
N SER A 82 5.17 -2.16 19.50
CA SER A 82 6.22 -3.19 19.30
C SER A 82 7.64 -2.67 19.59
N ARG A 83 7.79 -1.45 20.10
CA ARG A 83 9.08 -0.79 20.30
C ARG A 83 10.03 -1.59 21.17
N GLU A 84 9.58 -2.02 22.35
CA GLU A 84 10.44 -2.73 23.31
C GLU A 84 10.85 -4.11 22.78
N PHE A 85 9.96 -4.82 22.10
CA PHE A 85 10.30 -6.09 21.46
C PHE A 85 11.32 -5.89 20.33
N THR A 86 11.12 -4.86 19.48
CA THR A 86 12.07 -4.49 18.43
C THR A 86 13.44 -4.18 19.01
N ARG A 87 13.51 -3.39 20.10
CA ARG A 87 14.75 -3.04 20.79
C ARG A 87 15.46 -4.26 21.37
N LEU A 88 14.72 -5.18 21.98
CA LEU A 88 15.29 -6.43 22.52
C LEU A 88 15.91 -7.28 21.41
N ILE A 89 15.22 -7.46 20.29
CA ILE A 89 15.71 -8.23 19.13
C ILE A 89 16.97 -7.58 18.56
N GLN A 90 16.94 -6.27 18.33
CA GLN A 90 18.08 -5.54 17.79
C GLN A 90 19.29 -5.55 18.73
N SER A 91 19.08 -5.43 20.03
CA SER A 91 20.17 -5.48 21.02
C SER A 91 20.84 -6.85 21.12
N ALA A 92 20.08 -7.93 20.89
CA ALA A 92 20.61 -9.29 20.83
C ALA A 92 21.35 -9.58 19.50
N GLY A 93 20.99 -8.84 18.46
CA GLY A 93 21.47 -9.05 17.09
C GLY A 93 20.70 -10.13 16.35
N VAL A 94 20.67 -10.01 15.01
CA VAL A 94 20.05 -10.98 14.11
C VAL A 94 21.15 -11.63 13.28
N VAL A 95 21.12 -12.97 13.19
CA VAL A 95 22.12 -13.76 12.46
C VAL A 95 21.49 -14.38 11.23
N SER A 96 22.11 -14.17 10.07
CA SER A 96 21.69 -14.84 8.84
C SER A 96 21.98 -16.35 8.90
N GLN A 97 21.00 -17.15 8.50
CA GLN A 97 21.12 -18.60 8.41
C GLN A 97 21.44 -19.02 6.97
N THR A 98 21.89 -20.26 6.76
CA THR A 98 22.36 -20.77 5.45
C THR A 98 21.23 -21.10 4.48
N GLU A 99 20.07 -21.46 5.03
CA GLU A 99 18.90 -21.83 4.23
C GLU A 99 18.23 -20.58 3.65
N GLN A 100 17.80 -20.70 2.41
CA GLN A 100 17.09 -19.63 1.74
C GLN A 100 15.71 -19.42 2.36
N ARG A 101 15.35 -18.17 2.60
CA ARG A 101 14.01 -17.77 3.04
C ARG A 101 12.98 -18.09 1.98
N GLU A 102 11.96 -18.87 2.35
CA GLU A 102 10.82 -19.07 1.48
C GLU A 102 9.96 -17.81 1.44
N VAL A 103 9.81 -17.25 0.24
CA VAL A 103 8.97 -16.09 -0.02
C VAL A 103 7.84 -16.49 -0.96
N TRP A 104 6.63 -16.19 -0.60
CA TRP A 104 5.47 -16.46 -1.43
C TRP A 104 4.88 -15.16 -2.01
N THR A 105 4.50 -15.21 -3.29
CA THR A 105 3.84 -14.12 -4.02
C THR A 105 2.50 -14.64 -4.55
N PRO A 106 1.38 -13.91 -4.34
CA PRO A 106 0.11 -14.30 -4.94
C PRO A 106 0.19 -14.22 -6.47
N VAL A 107 -0.45 -15.17 -7.15
CA VAL A 107 -0.56 -15.17 -8.62
C VAL A 107 -1.72 -14.29 -9.07
N GLU A 108 -2.77 -14.23 -8.26
CA GLU A 108 -3.98 -13.44 -8.48
C GLU A 108 -4.37 -12.71 -7.19
N PRO A 109 -5.11 -11.61 -7.26
CA PRO A 109 -5.57 -10.91 -6.07
C PRO A 109 -6.41 -11.82 -5.16
N ILE A 110 -6.19 -11.69 -3.84
CA ILE A 110 -6.99 -12.36 -2.80
C ILE A 110 -7.80 -11.29 -2.09
N GLU A 111 -9.10 -11.44 -2.03
CA GLU A 111 -10.00 -10.47 -1.40
C GLU A 111 -10.74 -11.08 -0.22
N LEU A 112 -10.86 -10.33 0.87
CA LEU A 112 -11.74 -10.57 2.00
C LEU A 112 -12.69 -9.39 2.17
N LYS A 113 -13.99 -9.71 2.29
CA LYS A 113 -15.02 -8.77 2.76
C LYS A 113 -15.68 -9.33 4.02
N MET A 114 -15.60 -8.59 5.11
CA MET A 114 -16.20 -8.99 6.39
C MET A 114 -16.81 -7.77 7.08
N GLY A 115 -18.13 -7.63 6.98
CA GLY A 115 -18.83 -6.43 7.41
C GLY A 115 -18.35 -5.20 6.67
N GLU A 116 -17.86 -4.20 7.41
CA GLU A 116 -17.27 -2.97 6.83
C GLU A 116 -15.76 -3.10 6.51
N THR A 117 -15.17 -4.24 6.83
CA THR A 117 -13.76 -4.51 6.53
C THR A 117 -13.61 -5.05 5.12
N VAL A 118 -12.71 -4.44 4.37
CA VAL A 118 -12.26 -4.95 3.06
C VAL A 118 -10.74 -5.08 3.10
N MET A 119 -10.22 -6.25 2.75
CA MET A 119 -8.78 -6.48 2.61
C MET A 119 -8.50 -7.15 1.28
N THR A 120 -7.44 -6.72 0.61
CA THR A 120 -7.01 -7.32 -0.66
C THR A 120 -5.49 -7.43 -0.67
N LEU A 121 -4.98 -8.57 -1.11
CA LEU A 121 -3.56 -8.79 -1.38
C LEU A 121 -3.35 -8.87 -2.89
N PHE A 122 -2.59 -7.94 -3.43
CA PHE A 122 -2.14 -7.92 -4.83
C PHE A 122 -0.72 -8.45 -4.96
N PRO A 123 -0.31 -9.00 -6.13
CA PRO A 123 1.10 -9.20 -6.44
C PRO A 123 1.88 -7.87 -6.34
N ASP A 124 3.08 -7.91 -5.73
CA ASP A 124 4.03 -6.77 -5.67
C ASP A 124 5.46 -7.36 -5.55
N GLU A 125 6.46 -6.58 -5.86
CA GLU A 125 7.87 -6.94 -5.72
C GLU A 125 8.38 -6.89 -4.28
N VAL A 126 7.65 -6.19 -3.39
CA VAL A 126 7.96 -6.02 -1.97
C VAL A 126 6.75 -6.38 -1.11
N PHE A 127 6.94 -6.51 0.21
CA PHE A 127 5.81 -6.55 1.13
C PHE A 127 5.41 -5.12 1.50
N ARG A 128 4.25 -4.71 1.03
CA ARG A 128 3.67 -3.38 1.25
C ARG A 128 2.33 -3.48 1.95
N VAL A 129 2.05 -2.56 2.85
CA VAL A 129 0.73 -2.44 3.47
C VAL A 129 0.21 -1.02 3.32
N THR A 130 -0.99 -0.91 2.78
CA THR A 130 -1.78 0.32 2.73
C THR A 130 -3.02 0.14 3.59
N CYS A 131 -3.24 1.02 4.54
CA CYS A 131 -4.36 0.90 5.47
C CYS A 131 -5.15 2.20 5.56
N THR A 132 -6.47 2.07 5.61
CA THR A 132 -7.41 3.11 6.05
C THR A 132 -8.05 2.65 7.35
N SER A 133 -7.72 3.33 8.45
CA SER A 133 -8.37 3.17 9.75
C SER A 133 -9.44 4.21 9.93
N ALA A 134 -10.64 3.82 10.33
CA ALA A 134 -11.73 4.75 10.60
C ALA A 134 -12.56 4.25 11.79
N GLY A 135 -12.84 5.13 12.75
CA GLY A 135 -13.77 4.88 13.82
C GLY A 135 -15.23 4.91 13.34
N LYS A 136 -16.16 4.78 14.28
CA LYS A 136 -17.60 4.90 13.99
C LYS A 136 -17.91 6.23 13.31
N ASN A 137 -18.78 6.20 12.31
CA ASN A 137 -19.17 7.38 11.51
C ASN A 137 -18.00 8.13 10.85
N GLY A 138 -16.90 7.43 10.54
CA GLY A 138 -15.73 8.00 9.89
C GLY A 138 -14.84 8.88 10.78
N ARG A 139 -15.10 8.94 12.09
CA ARG A 139 -14.27 9.71 13.04
C ARG A 139 -12.85 9.16 13.10
N PHE A 140 -11.86 10.05 13.27
CA PHE A 140 -10.44 9.71 13.29
C PHE A 140 -10.00 8.84 12.10
N THR A 141 -10.54 9.12 10.91
CA THR A 141 -10.10 8.43 9.69
C THR A 141 -8.68 8.84 9.37
N GLN A 142 -7.80 7.85 9.29
CA GLN A 142 -6.40 8.00 8.93
C GLN A 142 -6.04 7.02 7.83
N PHE A 143 -5.12 7.43 6.97
CA PHE A 143 -4.57 6.64 5.89
C PHE A 143 -3.05 6.62 5.99
N PHE A 144 -2.45 5.45 5.79
CA PHE A 144 -1.01 5.31 5.67
C PHE A 144 -0.64 4.14 4.75
N SER A 145 0.47 4.29 4.03
CA SER A 145 1.02 3.26 3.16
C SER A 145 2.53 3.20 3.33
N THR A 146 3.06 2.00 3.53
CA THR A 146 4.50 1.80 3.68
C THR A 146 4.93 0.41 3.23
N GLU A 147 6.15 0.29 2.77
CA GLU A 147 6.84 -0.98 2.60
C GLU A 147 7.26 -1.52 3.97
N ILE A 148 7.20 -2.83 4.17
CA ILE A 148 7.59 -3.49 5.40
C ILE A 148 8.99 -4.09 5.24
N ASN A 149 9.96 -3.42 5.82
CA ASN A 149 11.34 -3.85 5.94
C ASN A 149 11.93 -3.30 7.24
N SER A 150 13.11 -3.73 7.66
CA SER A 150 13.70 -3.36 8.96
C SER A 150 13.85 -1.84 9.14
N LYS A 151 14.17 -1.10 8.08
CA LYS A 151 14.35 0.35 8.11
C LYS A 151 13.03 1.10 8.28
N THR A 152 12.02 0.76 7.48
CA THR A 152 10.69 1.38 7.58
C THR A 152 9.96 0.94 8.85
N TRP A 153 10.16 -0.31 9.28
CA TRP A 153 9.64 -0.83 10.54
C TRP A 153 10.07 0.03 11.73
N GLU A 154 11.37 0.26 11.87
CA GLU A 154 11.93 1.04 12.96
C GLU A 154 11.47 2.51 12.93
N LYS A 155 11.51 3.11 11.74
CA LYS A 155 11.23 4.54 11.56
C LYS A 155 9.73 4.86 11.60
N GLU A 156 8.88 4.01 11.02
CA GLU A 156 7.50 4.37 10.69
C GLU A 156 6.44 3.60 11.50
N LEU A 157 6.76 2.43 12.09
CA LEU A 157 5.74 1.54 12.61
C LEU A 157 5.94 1.08 14.06
N CYS A 158 7.14 0.63 14.44
CA CYS A 158 7.35 -0.12 15.69
C CYS A 158 6.93 0.63 16.95
N GLN A 159 6.87 1.95 16.91
CA GLN A 159 6.53 2.80 18.06
C GLN A 159 5.03 3.17 18.13
N ALA A 160 4.22 2.79 17.13
CA ALA A 160 2.80 3.09 17.11
C ALA A 160 2.06 2.33 18.23
N ARG A 161 1.45 3.07 19.15
CA ARG A 161 0.75 2.50 20.32
C ARG A 161 -0.66 2.06 19.98
N THR A 162 -1.12 1.04 20.70
CA THR A 162 -2.51 0.61 20.67
C THR A 162 -3.46 1.70 21.18
N PHE A 163 -4.70 1.64 20.74
CA PHE A 163 -5.73 2.61 21.11
C PHE A 163 -7.10 1.96 21.26
N CYS A 164 -7.96 2.60 22.04
CA CYS A 164 -9.37 2.21 22.16
C CYS A 164 -10.26 3.45 22.25
N PHE A 165 -11.53 3.29 21.90
CA PHE A 165 -12.53 4.32 22.12
C PHE A 165 -13.05 4.24 23.54
N PHE A 166 -13.27 5.40 24.17
CA PHE A 166 -13.71 5.50 25.57
C PHE A 166 -15.02 4.74 25.81
N GLU A 167 -15.93 4.78 24.84
CA GLU A 167 -17.23 4.08 24.90
C GLU A 167 -17.08 2.56 24.99
N GLU A 168 -15.93 2.02 24.63
CA GLU A 168 -15.65 0.58 24.69
C GLU A 168 -15.05 0.17 26.03
N ILE A 169 -14.46 1.12 26.78
CA ILE A 169 -13.75 0.83 28.03
C ILE A 169 -14.69 0.23 29.09
N GLU A 170 -15.90 0.73 29.22
CA GLU A 170 -16.86 0.20 30.17
C GLU A 170 -17.23 -1.26 29.86
N TYR A 171 -17.41 -1.58 28.59
CA TYR A 171 -17.63 -2.94 28.13
C TYR A 171 -16.41 -3.84 28.41
N LEU A 172 -15.21 -3.32 28.12
CA LEU A 172 -13.97 -4.07 28.32
C LEU A 172 -13.71 -4.37 29.81
N ILE A 173 -13.96 -3.40 30.70
CA ILE A 173 -13.84 -3.56 32.15
C ILE A 173 -14.84 -4.62 32.63
N LYS A 174 -16.12 -4.52 32.25
CA LYS A 174 -17.19 -5.46 32.64
C LYS A 174 -16.87 -6.91 32.23
N ASN A 175 -16.17 -7.10 31.10
CA ASN A 175 -15.81 -8.42 30.62
C ASN A 175 -14.39 -8.87 31.02
N GLY A 176 -13.67 -8.08 31.82
CA GLY A 176 -12.33 -8.42 32.31
C GLY A 176 -11.24 -8.46 31.24
N LEU A 177 -11.43 -7.72 30.13
CA LEU A 177 -10.57 -7.76 28.93
C LEU A 177 -9.43 -6.75 28.98
N ILE A 178 -9.37 -5.81 29.95
CA ILE A 178 -8.30 -4.79 30.08
C ILE A 178 -7.76 -4.73 31.50
N LYS A 179 -7.41 -5.88 32.08
CA LYS A 179 -6.88 -5.92 33.48
C LYS A 179 -5.61 -5.11 33.69
N GLY A 180 -4.78 -4.94 32.67
CA GLY A 180 -3.54 -4.16 32.68
C GLY A 180 -3.58 -2.86 31.89
N GLY A 181 -4.74 -2.47 31.35
CA GLY A 181 -4.88 -1.27 30.51
C GLY A 181 -4.76 0.02 31.32
N SER A 182 -3.92 0.94 30.87
CA SER A 182 -3.75 2.28 31.41
C SER A 182 -3.39 3.27 30.32
N LEU A 183 -3.42 4.57 30.62
CA LEU A 183 -2.93 5.59 29.66
C LEU A 183 -1.42 5.54 29.39
N GLU A 184 -0.68 4.71 30.13
CA GLU A 184 0.74 4.46 29.87
C GLU A 184 0.97 3.47 28.73
N ASN A 185 -0.01 2.59 28.45
CA ASN A 185 0.12 1.53 27.46
C ASN A 185 -1.00 1.50 26.40
N ALA A 186 -1.93 2.45 26.44
CA ALA A 186 -2.95 2.60 25.40
C ALA A 186 -3.38 4.06 25.27
N ILE A 187 -3.64 4.48 24.04
CA ILE A 187 -4.24 5.78 23.75
C ILE A 187 -5.77 5.64 23.84
N VAL A 188 -6.44 6.54 24.57
CA VAL A 188 -7.90 6.54 24.68
C VAL A 188 -8.47 7.70 23.87
N ILE A 189 -9.42 7.39 23.00
CA ILE A 189 -10.13 8.37 22.19
C ILE A 189 -11.51 8.58 22.82
N ARG A 190 -11.79 9.80 23.28
CA ARG A 190 -13.07 10.19 23.84
C ARG A 190 -13.62 11.42 23.12
N ASP A 191 -14.78 11.28 22.52
CA ASP A 191 -15.36 12.30 21.66
C ASP A 191 -14.36 12.75 20.56
N ASP A 192 -13.93 14.00 20.53
CA ASP A 192 -12.91 14.52 19.62
C ASP A 192 -11.54 14.69 20.30
N ALA A 193 -11.41 14.21 21.53
CA ALA A 193 -10.17 14.30 22.30
C ALA A 193 -9.38 13.00 22.28
N VAL A 194 -8.05 13.14 22.24
CA VAL A 194 -7.08 12.06 22.40
C VAL A 194 -6.49 12.15 23.80
N LEU A 195 -6.74 11.13 24.62
CA LEU A 195 -6.25 11.03 25.99
C LEU A 195 -5.03 10.12 26.02
N THR A 196 -3.91 10.68 26.44
CA THR A 196 -2.62 9.98 26.51
C THR A 196 -1.69 10.67 27.49
N THR A 197 -0.72 9.96 28.05
CA THR A 197 0.27 10.51 29.00
C THR A 197 1.42 11.26 28.29
N GLU A 198 1.64 11.00 27.00
CA GLU A 198 2.66 11.66 26.17
C GLU A 198 2.05 12.02 24.79
N PRO A 199 2.59 12.98 24.04
CA PRO A 199 2.11 13.32 22.71
C PRO A 199 2.06 12.10 21.79
N LEU A 200 1.24 12.18 20.73
CA LEU A 200 1.25 11.19 19.65
C LEU A 200 2.66 11.12 19.05
N ARG A 201 3.17 9.90 18.88
CA ARG A 201 4.50 9.63 18.31
C ARG A 201 4.54 9.84 16.80
N TYR A 202 3.38 9.73 16.17
CA TYR A 202 3.18 9.98 14.75
C TYR A 202 1.87 10.74 14.53
N PRO A 203 1.77 11.61 13.53
CA PRO A 203 0.48 12.25 13.20
C PRO A 203 -0.62 11.24 12.92
N GLU A 204 -0.28 10.12 12.25
CA GLU A 204 -1.19 9.03 11.89
C GLU A 204 -0.96 7.78 12.77
N GLU A 205 -0.78 7.94 14.08
CA GLU A 205 -0.40 6.85 14.98
C GLU A 205 -1.42 5.70 14.98
N PHE A 206 -2.71 6.00 14.89
CA PHE A 206 -3.77 4.99 14.93
C PHE A 206 -3.72 4.03 13.72
N VAL A 207 -3.58 4.56 12.50
CA VAL A 207 -3.49 3.71 11.31
C VAL A 207 -2.15 2.97 11.23
N ARG A 208 -1.06 3.58 11.74
CA ARG A 208 0.24 2.91 11.83
C ARG A 208 0.19 1.72 12.78
N HIS A 209 -0.51 1.86 13.91
CA HIS A 209 -0.78 0.72 14.79
C HIS A 209 -1.61 -0.36 14.09
N LYS A 210 -2.63 0.01 13.31
CA LYS A 210 -3.39 -0.96 12.52
C LYS A 210 -2.54 -1.69 11.48
N ILE A 211 -1.54 -1.05 10.90
CA ILE A 211 -0.57 -1.71 10.01
C ILE A 211 0.33 -2.65 10.82
N LEU A 212 0.76 -2.26 12.02
CA LEU A 212 1.51 -3.10 12.93
C LEU A 212 0.73 -4.40 13.25
N ASP A 213 -0.57 -4.28 13.59
CA ASP A 213 -1.47 -5.42 13.82
C ASP A 213 -1.55 -6.34 12.60
N ILE A 214 -1.71 -5.76 11.38
CA ILE A 214 -1.74 -6.52 10.13
C ILE A 214 -0.44 -7.30 9.94
N VAL A 215 0.72 -6.68 10.16
CA VAL A 215 2.03 -7.33 10.01
C VAL A 215 2.16 -8.51 10.98
N GLY A 216 1.76 -8.34 12.23
CA GLY A 216 1.79 -9.38 13.25
C GLY A 216 0.84 -10.54 12.92
N ASP A 217 -0.41 -10.23 12.62
CA ASP A 217 -1.42 -11.25 12.32
C ASP A 217 -1.12 -12.00 11.00
N LEU A 218 -0.63 -11.32 9.97
CA LEU A 218 -0.24 -11.97 8.72
C LEU A 218 1.05 -12.79 8.82
N SER A 219 1.90 -12.57 9.84
CA SER A 219 3.05 -13.44 10.08
C SER A 219 2.62 -14.87 10.43
N LEU A 220 1.37 -15.08 10.90
CA LEU A 220 0.75 -16.37 11.17
C LEU A 220 0.54 -17.24 9.91
N VAL A 221 0.70 -16.68 8.72
CA VAL A 221 0.78 -17.44 7.46
C VAL A 221 1.98 -18.37 7.46
N GLY A 222 3.05 -18.01 8.22
CA GLY A 222 4.25 -18.82 8.44
C GLY A 222 5.23 -18.83 7.28
N ARG A 223 5.06 -17.93 6.31
CA ARG A 223 6.01 -17.65 5.22
C ARG A 223 6.07 -16.15 4.98
N ALA A 224 7.21 -15.69 4.48
CA ALA A 224 7.30 -14.31 4.03
C ALA A 224 6.39 -14.08 2.82
N ILE A 225 5.68 -12.97 2.84
CA ILE A 225 4.80 -12.55 1.73
C ILE A 225 5.52 -11.49 0.91
N ARG A 226 5.45 -11.60 -0.41
CA ARG A 226 5.77 -10.53 -1.35
C ARG A 226 4.47 -10.14 -2.04
N GLY A 227 3.97 -8.95 -1.72
CA GLY A 227 2.67 -8.52 -2.20
C GLY A 227 2.22 -7.24 -1.51
N HIS A 228 1.22 -6.58 -2.07
CA HIS A 228 0.64 -5.35 -1.54
C HIS A 228 -0.70 -5.64 -0.87
N VAL A 229 -0.75 -5.53 0.44
CA VAL A 229 -2.00 -5.59 1.22
C VAL A 229 -2.64 -4.22 1.25
N THR A 230 -3.88 -4.12 0.79
CA THR A 230 -4.75 -2.96 1.06
C THR A 230 -5.79 -3.35 2.09
N ALA A 231 -6.01 -2.53 3.10
CA ALA A 231 -6.95 -2.80 4.18
C ALA A 231 -7.77 -1.55 4.54
N VAL A 232 -9.09 -1.74 4.63
CA VAL A 232 -10.03 -0.73 5.11
C VAL A 232 -10.69 -1.27 6.37
N ARG A 233 -10.61 -0.52 7.48
CA ARG A 233 -11.15 -0.90 8.80
C ARG A 233 -10.73 -2.31 9.25
N PRO A 234 -9.43 -2.63 9.27
CA PRO A 234 -8.95 -3.95 9.69
C PRO A 234 -9.23 -4.22 11.16
N SER A 235 -9.34 -5.51 11.49
CA SER A 235 -9.45 -6.03 12.86
C SER A 235 -8.70 -7.35 12.98
N HIS A 236 -8.32 -7.79 14.18
CA HIS A 236 -7.64 -9.08 14.36
C HIS A 236 -8.45 -10.25 13.78
N ALA A 237 -9.77 -10.22 13.93
CA ALA A 237 -10.65 -11.23 13.32
C ALA A 237 -10.52 -11.25 11.79
N ALA A 238 -10.57 -10.08 11.16
CA ALA A 238 -10.44 -9.97 9.70
C ALA A 238 -9.02 -10.29 9.23
N ASN A 239 -7.99 -9.84 9.95
CA ASN A 239 -6.58 -10.12 9.62
C ASN A 239 -6.32 -11.64 9.66
N CYS A 240 -6.78 -12.33 10.71
CA CYS A 240 -6.61 -13.77 10.84
C CYS A 240 -7.43 -14.56 9.80
N GLU A 241 -8.64 -14.13 9.47
CA GLU A 241 -9.42 -14.74 8.39
C GLU A 241 -8.74 -14.52 7.03
N PHE A 242 -8.19 -13.33 6.82
CA PHE A 242 -7.42 -13.04 5.61
C PHE A 242 -6.15 -13.90 5.53
N ALA A 243 -5.45 -14.12 6.65
CA ALA A 243 -4.33 -15.06 6.73
C ALA A 243 -4.75 -16.49 6.36
N ARG A 244 -5.93 -16.97 6.78
CA ARG A 244 -6.47 -18.28 6.37
C ARG A 244 -6.72 -18.37 4.87
N LEU A 245 -7.25 -17.32 4.25
CA LEU A 245 -7.45 -17.27 2.80
C LEU A 245 -6.11 -17.32 2.05
N ILE A 246 -5.10 -16.61 2.55
CA ILE A 246 -3.74 -16.63 1.99
C ILE A 246 -3.16 -18.05 2.08
N VAL A 247 -3.22 -18.70 3.25
CA VAL A 247 -2.73 -20.09 3.43
C VAL A 247 -3.50 -21.06 2.53
N ALA A 248 -4.82 -20.90 2.41
CA ALA A 248 -5.61 -21.71 1.49
C ALA A 248 -5.17 -21.55 0.03
N GLN A 249 -4.81 -20.35 -0.38
CA GLN A 249 -4.28 -20.07 -1.72
C GLN A 249 -2.87 -20.66 -1.91
N MET A 250 -1.99 -20.54 -0.91
CA MET A 250 -0.66 -21.15 -0.93
C MET A 250 -0.69 -22.66 -1.11
N ASN A 251 -1.67 -23.32 -0.50
CA ASN A 251 -1.82 -24.78 -0.52
C ASN A 251 -2.61 -25.31 -1.73
N LYS A 252 -3.17 -24.42 -2.55
CA LYS A 252 -3.77 -24.88 -3.82
C LYS A 252 -2.64 -25.40 -4.70
N PRO A 253 -2.75 -26.64 -5.25
CA PRO A 253 -1.83 -27.05 -6.30
C PRO A 253 -1.89 -25.96 -7.37
N LEU A 254 -0.71 -25.50 -7.81
CA LEU A 254 -0.63 -24.64 -8.98
C LEU A 254 -1.45 -25.36 -10.06
N ARG A 255 -2.68 -24.90 -10.33
CA ARG A 255 -3.37 -25.30 -11.54
C ARG A 255 -2.36 -24.97 -12.62
N ALA A 256 -1.85 -26.03 -13.31
CA ALA A 256 -1.11 -25.83 -14.54
C ALA A 256 -1.92 -24.80 -15.30
N ALA A 257 -1.34 -23.61 -15.50
CA ALA A 257 -2.01 -22.45 -16.06
C ALA A 257 -2.89 -22.99 -17.17
N GLN A 258 -4.23 -22.90 -17.01
CA GLN A 258 -5.10 -23.17 -18.13
C GLN A 258 -4.65 -22.14 -19.14
N ALA A 259 -3.90 -22.62 -20.12
CA ALA A 259 -3.44 -21.80 -21.20
C ALA A 259 -4.65 -21.08 -21.73
N PHE A 260 -4.70 -19.77 -21.59
CA PHE A 260 -5.61 -18.91 -22.31
C PHE A 260 -5.24 -19.07 -23.78
N GLY A 261 -5.90 -20.00 -24.48
CA GLY A 261 -5.60 -20.33 -25.85
C GLY A 261 -4.25 -21.08 -26.04
N PRO A 262 -3.93 -21.59 -27.22
CA PRO A 262 -2.57 -22.00 -27.54
C PRO A 262 -1.67 -20.80 -27.21
N PRO A 263 -0.56 -21.02 -26.44
CA PRO A 263 0.37 -19.94 -26.15
C PRO A 263 0.66 -19.24 -27.49
N PRO A 264 0.63 -17.90 -27.55
CA PRO A 264 1.18 -17.22 -28.70
C PRO A 264 2.54 -17.90 -28.90
N GLU A 265 2.78 -18.44 -30.11
CA GLU A 265 3.92 -19.27 -30.44
C GLU A 265 5.13 -18.90 -29.62
N ALA A 266 5.69 -19.85 -28.87
CA ALA A 266 6.69 -19.62 -27.85
C ALA A 266 7.61 -18.49 -28.31
N ARG A 267 7.64 -17.38 -27.57
CA ARG A 267 8.63 -16.34 -27.88
C ARG A 267 9.95 -17.07 -27.97
N PRO A 268 10.68 -16.99 -29.07
CA PRO A 268 11.95 -17.64 -29.18
C PRO A 268 12.76 -17.31 -27.93
N GLU A 269 13.47 -18.33 -27.38
CA GLU A 269 14.34 -18.14 -26.22
C GLU A 269 15.13 -16.83 -26.41
N PRO A 270 15.36 -16.06 -25.33
CA PRO A 270 16.04 -14.77 -25.47
C PRO A 270 17.40 -15.05 -26.14
N VAL A 271 17.43 -14.85 -27.43
CA VAL A 271 18.68 -14.75 -28.18
C VAL A 271 19.47 -13.67 -27.48
N LYS A 272 20.65 -14.01 -26.99
CA LYS A 272 21.60 -13.05 -26.41
C LYS A 272 21.72 -11.87 -27.36
N SER A 273 21.17 -10.75 -26.93
CA SER A 273 20.72 -9.64 -27.74
C SER A 273 21.85 -8.81 -28.35
N PRO A 274 21.62 -8.36 -29.56
CA PRO A 274 21.85 -6.96 -29.91
C PRO A 274 20.53 -6.17 -30.05
N ALA A 275 19.44 -6.51 -29.32
CA ALA A 275 18.11 -5.96 -29.56
C ALA A 275 17.64 -4.86 -28.61
N ALA A 276 18.39 -4.52 -27.54
CA ALA A 276 18.01 -3.41 -26.64
C ALA A 276 18.14 -2.02 -27.30
N THR A 277 18.82 -1.92 -28.42
CA THR A 277 18.94 -0.69 -29.23
C THR A 277 17.74 -0.53 -30.17
N SER A 278 17.18 -1.59 -30.76
CA SER A 278 16.10 -1.50 -31.75
C SER A 278 14.76 -1.10 -31.12
N GLU A 279 14.35 -1.69 -29.98
CA GLU A 279 13.09 -1.35 -29.33
C GLU A 279 13.04 0.11 -28.82
N ARG A 280 14.20 0.62 -28.39
CA ARG A 280 14.34 2.01 -27.98
C ARG A 280 14.29 2.95 -29.18
N ASP A 281 14.94 2.57 -30.27
CA ASP A 281 14.98 3.36 -31.50
C ASP A 281 13.59 3.36 -32.17
N ASP A 282 12.89 2.21 -32.22
CA ASP A 282 11.50 2.11 -32.71
C ASP A 282 10.52 2.94 -31.88
N PHE A 283 10.71 2.95 -30.53
CA PHE A 283 9.89 3.79 -29.65
C PHE A 283 10.15 5.27 -29.86
N LEU A 284 11.42 5.68 -30.02
CA LEU A 284 11.78 7.07 -30.29
C LEU A 284 11.27 7.52 -31.65
N GLU A 285 11.39 6.71 -32.68
CA GLU A 285 10.85 6.99 -34.01
C GLU A 285 9.32 7.18 -33.97
N LYS A 286 8.61 6.28 -33.27
CA LYS A 286 7.16 6.40 -33.03
C LYS A 286 6.80 7.68 -32.28
N LEU A 287 7.58 8.02 -31.26
CA LEU A 287 7.35 9.18 -30.41
C LEU A 287 7.60 10.50 -31.17
N GLU A 288 8.67 10.57 -31.96
CA GLU A 288 9.00 11.71 -32.81
C GLU A 288 8.08 11.81 -34.03
N GLY A 289 7.71 10.68 -34.62
CA GLY A 289 6.84 10.57 -35.77
C GLY A 289 5.36 10.92 -35.51
N GLY A 290 4.96 11.02 -34.24
CA GLY A 290 3.65 11.56 -33.86
C GLY A 290 2.50 10.54 -33.87
N GLY A 291 2.73 9.32 -33.43
CA GLY A 291 1.69 8.27 -33.33
C GLY A 291 0.81 8.36 -32.06
N SER A 292 -0.05 7.36 -31.90
CA SER A 292 -0.77 7.12 -30.65
C SER A 292 0.13 6.47 -29.61
N LEU A 293 -0.11 6.71 -28.31
CA LEU A 293 0.56 6.06 -27.20
C LEU A 293 -0.46 5.39 -26.28
N ASP A 294 -0.19 4.17 -25.88
CA ASP A 294 -0.88 3.52 -24.78
C ASP A 294 -0.32 4.00 -23.42
N VAL A 295 -0.92 3.54 -22.31
CA VAL A 295 -0.56 3.97 -20.97
C VAL A 295 0.88 3.59 -20.60
N GLU A 296 1.37 2.43 -21.03
CA GLU A 296 2.75 1.99 -20.74
C GLU A 296 3.76 2.89 -21.47
N GLN A 297 3.44 3.29 -22.70
CA GLN A 297 4.24 4.21 -23.50
C GLN A 297 4.21 5.63 -22.90
N VAL A 298 3.04 6.09 -22.41
CA VAL A 298 2.92 7.36 -21.65
C VAL A 298 3.80 7.34 -20.41
N MET A 299 3.82 6.24 -19.66
CA MET A 299 4.68 6.08 -18.49
C MET A 299 6.18 6.02 -18.81
N LYS A 300 6.59 5.68 -20.04
CA LYS A 300 7.98 5.79 -20.48
C LYS A 300 8.40 7.24 -20.76
N VAL A 301 7.44 8.12 -21.06
CA VAL A 301 7.67 9.55 -21.33
C VAL A 301 7.53 10.39 -20.05
N LEU A 302 6.44 10.17 -19.30
CA LEU A 302 6.11 10.91 -18.08
C LEU A 302 6.64 10.19 -16.83
N PRO A 303 7.21 10.92 -15.85
CA PRO A 303 7.62 10.36 -14.57
C PRO A 303 6.45 10.05 -13.63
N HIS A 304 5.26 10.63 -13.91
CA HIS A 304 4.07 10.51 -13.09
C HIS A 304 3.60 9.05 -12.96
N ARG A 305 3.10 8.68 -11.79
CA ARG A 305 2.51 7.37 -11.48
C ARG A 305 1.24 7.54 -10.67
N TYR A 306 0.49 6.47 -10.47
CA TYR A 306 -0.65 6.47 -9.57
C TYR A 306 -0.28 7.05 -8.19
N PRO A 307 -1.12 7.90 -7.58
CA PRO A 307 -2.45 8.34 -8.05
C PRO A 307 -2.41 9.62 -8.90
N PHE A 308 -1.26 10.09 -9.36
CA PHE A 308 -1.07 11.39 -9.99
C PHE A 308 -0.84 11.36 -11.51
N LEU A 309 -0.96 10.19 -12.15
CA LEU A 309 -0.95 10.08 -13.61
C LEU A 309 -2.34 10.41 -14.16
N MET A 310 -2.45 11.57 -14.84
CA MET A 310 -3.72 12.11 -15.36
C MET A 310 -3.88 11.90 -16.87
N VAL A 311 -3.14 10.96 -17.48
CA VAL A 311 -3.20 10.64 -18.90
C VAL A 311 -3.18 9.14 -19.07
N ASP A 312 -4.25 8.56 -19.61
CA ASP A 312 -4.37 7.12 -19.84
C ASP A 312 -3.90 6.70 -21.24
N GLY A 313 -3.79 7.66 -22.17
CA GLY A 313 -3.25 7.43 -23.50
C GLY A 313 -3.25 8.66 -24.37
N VAL A 314 -2.51 8.59 -25.47
CA VAL A 314 -2.47 9.60 -26.53
C VAL A 314 -3.13 9.03 -27.77
N LEU A 315 -4.14 9.73 -28.28
CA LEU A 315 -4.85 9.35 -29.49
C LEU A 315 -4.09 9.76 -30.75
N LYS A 316 -3.47 10.95 -30.72
CA LYS A 316 -2.80 11.54 -31.89
C LYS A 316 -1.81 12.61 -31.46
N MET A 317 -0.68 12.69 -32.17
CA MET A 317 0.27 13.81 -32.09
C MET A 317 0.65 14.25 -33.51
N GLU A 318 0.56 15.53 -33.80
CA GLU A 318 0.94 16.13 -35.10
C GLU A 318 1.54 17.51 -34.89
N GLY A 319 2.76 17.72 -35.31
CA GLY A 319 3.43 19.01 -35.18
C GLY A 319 3.43 19.52 -33.72
N ASN A 320 2.74 20.62 -33.47
CA ASN A 320 2.60 21.23 -32.14
C ASN A 320 1.30 20.85 -31.43
N LEU A 321 0.54 19.89 -31.97
CA LEU A 321 -0.79 19.45 -31.47
C LEU A 321 -0.68 18.04 -30.89
N ILE A 322 -1.35 17.80 -29.79
CA ILE A 322 -1.53 16.48 -29.18
C ILE A 322 -2.96 16.36 -28.67
N THR A 323 -3.57 15.20 -28.91
CA THR A 323 -4.85 14.81 -28.36
C THR A 323 -4.66 13.57 -27.50
N ALA A 324 -4.97 13.66 -26.22
CA ALA A 324 -4.88 12.60 -25.24
C ALA A 324 -6.21 12.40 -24.52
N PHE A 325 -6.30 11.38 -23.68
CA PHE A 325 -7.51 11.14 -22.90
C PHE A 325 -7.20 10.65 -21.48
N LYS A 326 -8.17 10.88 -20.57
CA LYS A 326 -8.25 10.32 -19.23
C LYS A 326 -9.62 9.69 -19.03
N ASN A 327 -9.65 8.41 -18.65
CA ASN A 327 -10.88 7.76 -18.20
C ASN A 327 -11.14 8.19 -16.75
N VAL A 328 -12.20 8.93 -16.53
CA VAL A 328 -12.57 9.43 -15.20
C VAL A 328 -13.39 8.35 -14.51
N THR A 329 -12.71 7.45 -13.82
CA THR A 329 -13.38 6.33 -13.13
C THR A 329 -13.78 6.69 -11.71
N ILE A 330 -14.83 6.06 -11.18
CA ILE A 330 -15.26 6.26 -9.77
C ILE A 330 -14.18 5.80 -8.78
N ASN A 331 -13.20 5.00 -9.22
CA ASN A 331 -12.11 4.50 -8.40
C ASN A 331 -10.99 5.54 -8.19
N GLU A 332 -11.07 6.71 -8.78
CA GLU A 332 -10.11 7.77 -8.56
C GLU A 332 -10.17 8.26 -7.11
N PRO A 333 -9.03 8.33 -6.39
CA PRO A 333 -9.01 8.60 -4.94
C PRO A 333 -9.60 9.96 -4.56
N TYR A 334 -9.56 10.94 -5.45
CA TYR A 334 -10.10 12.28 -5.17
C TYR A 334 -11.63 12.31 -5.05
N PHE A 335 -12.37 11.32 -5.58
CA PHE A 335 -13.82 11.27 -5.43
C PHE A 335 -14.29 10.92 -4.02
N GLN A 336 -13.41 10.39 -3.16
CA GLN A 336 -13.73 10.16 -1.75
C GLN A 336 -14.00 11.47 -0.98
N GLY A 337 -13.35 12.57 -1.40
CA GLY A 337 -13.45 13.87 -0.76
C GLY A 337 -14.07 14.98 -1.62
N HIS A 338 -14.13 14.83 -2.94
CA HIS A 338 -14.54 15.92 -3.83
C HIS A 338 -15.76 15.54 -4.71
N PHE A 339 -17.00 15.50 -4.21
CA PHE A 339 -17.46 15.70 -2.83
C PHE A 339 -18.23 14.46 -2.37
N PRO A 340 -18.33 14.18 -1.04
CA PRO A 340 -19.15 13.07 -0.56
C PRO A 340 -20.58 13.15 -1.12
N ASN A 341 -21.06 12.04 -1.71
CA ASN A 341 -22.37 11.93 -2.37
C ASN A 341 -22.59 12.77 -3.63
N HIS A 342 -21.59 13.53 -4.07
CA HIS A 342 -21.65 14.31 -5.31
C HIS A 342 -20.26 14.35 -5.99
N PRO A 343 -19.80 13.21 -6.55
CA PRO A 343 -18.45 13.09 -7.07
C PRO A 343 -18.29 13.94 -8.34
N ILE A 344 -17.35 14.88 -8.29
CA ILE A 344 -16.95 15.73 -9.41
C ILE A 344 -15.44 15.71 -9.49
N MET A 345 -14.87 15.55 -10.68
CA MET A 345 -13.42 15.67 -10.87
C MET A 345 -12.94 17.08 -10.49
N PRO A 346 -11.97 17.23 -9.58
CA PRO A 346 -11.41 18.53 -9.23
C PRO A 346 -10.91 19.28 -10.48
N GLY A 347 -11.32 20.54 -10.66
CA GLY A 347 -10.90 21.34 -11.81
C GLY A 347 -9.38 21.50 -11.90
N VAL A 348 -8.69 21.55 -10.76
CA VAL A 348 -7.22 21.62 -10.70
C VAL A 348 -6.55 20.35 -11.27
N LEU A 349 -7.20 19.19 -11.21
CA LEU A 349 -6.68 17.96 -11.82
C LEU A 349 -6.91 17.91 -13.34
N GLN A 350 -7.92 18.61 -13.86
CA GLN A 350 -8.05 18.83 -15.30
C GLN A 350 -6.90 19.72 -15.82
N LEU A 351 -6.52 20.74 -15.04
CA LEU A 351 -5.36 21.58 -15.35
C LEU A 351 -4.06 20.79 -15.31
N GLU A 352 -3.89 19.91 -14.32
CA GLU A 352 -2.75 18.98 -14.24
C GLU A 352 -2.70 18.05 -15.45
N ALA A 353 -3.84 17.49 -15.87
CA ALA A 353 -3.93 16.66 -17.08
C ALA A 353 -3.44 17.41 -18.33
N VAL A 354 -3.83 18.68 -18.49
CA VAL A 354 -3.33 19.55 -19.58
C VAL A 354 -1.81 19.73 -19.47
N ALA A 355 -1.26 19.94 -18.26
CA ALA A 355 0.17 20.11 -18.06
C ALA A 355 0.96 18.83 -18.39
N GLN A 356 0.45 17.65 -18.00
CA GLN A 356 1.06 16.36 -18.34
C GLN A 356 1.04 16.10 -19.85
N VAL A 357 -0.08 16.37 -20.54
CA VAL A 357 -0.18 16.24 -22.00
C VAL A 357 0.79 17.21 -22.71
N ALA A 358 0.88 18.45 -22.24
CA ALA A 358 1.87 19.41 -22.74
C ALA A 358 3.31 18.92 -22.49
N GLY A 359 3.56 18.29 -21.35
CA GLY A 359 4.82 17.63 -21.02
C GLY A 359 5.20 16.54 -22.01
N ILE A 360 4.25 15.65 -22.38
CA ILE A 360 4.48 14.61 -23.40
C ILE A 360 4.95 15.26 -24.71
N LEU A 361 4.29 16.31 -25.16
CA LEU A 361 4.61 16.99 -26.41
C LEU A 361 6.03 17.61 -26.44
N MET A 362 6.52 18.06 -25.28
CA MET A 362 7.89 18.58 -25.15
C MET A 362 8.95 17.49 -24.96
N LEU A 363 8.61 16.45 -24.20
CA LEU A 363 9.50 15.35 -23.85
C LEU A 363 9.66 14.32 -24.99
N ARG A 364 8.80 14.34 -26.00
CA ARG A 364 8.83 13.40 -27.14
C ARG A 364 10.12 13.43 -27.96
N ARG A 365 10.89 14.54 -27.89
CA ARG A 365 12.16 14.64 -28.58
C ARG A 365 13.22 13.86 -27.82
N ALA A 366 14.05 13.09 -28.53
CA ALA A 366 15.07 12.24 -27.93
C ALA A 366 15.98 12.96 -26.94
N GLU A 367 16.33 14.23 -27.24
CA GLU A 367 17.16 15.11 -26.40
C GLU A 367 16.51 15.49 -25.06
N ASN A 368 15.17 15.43 -24.97
CA ASN A 368 14.38 15.83 -23.80
C ASN A 368 13.86 14.64 -23.00
N LEU A 369 13.92 13.44 -23.54
CA LEU A 369 13.39 12.24 -22.88
C LEU A 369 14.13 11.99 -21.55
N GLY A 370 13.37 11.75 -20.48
CA GLY A 370 13.88 11.56 -19.13
C GLY A 370 14.09 12.85 -18.33
N GLN A 371 13.81 14.02 -18.92
CA GLN A 371 13.77 15.27 -18.15
C GLN A 371 12.44 15.42 -17.41
N LEU A 372 12.39 16.34 -16.44
CA LEU A 372 11.19 16.71 -15.72
C LEU A 372 10.60 18.01 -16.27
N ALA A 373 9.28 18.05 -16.45
CA ALA A 373 8.57 19.27 -16.81
C ALA A 373 7.99 19.90 -15.52
N TYR A 374 8.63 20.99 -15.06
CA TYR A 374 8.15 21.74 -13.91
C TYR A 374 7.09 22.75 -14.32
N PHE A 375 5.93 22.67 -13.67
CA PHE A 375 4.84 23.62 -13.85
C PHE A 375 5.24 25.00 -13.29
N MET A 376 5.17 26.05 -14.09
CA MET A 376 5.60 27.40 -13.69
C MET A 376 4.45 28.39 -13.54
N ALA A 377 3.46 28.34 -14.44
CA ALA A 377 2.33 29.25 -14.41
C ALA A 377 1.12 28.68 -15.13
N ALA A 378 -0.06 29.09 -14.71
CA ALA A 378 -1.32 28.86 -15.37
C ALA A 378 -2.03 30.20 -15.61
N ASP A 379 -2.44 30.41 -16.85
CA ASP A 379 -3.14 31.60 -17.29
C ASP A 379 -4.48 31.22 -17.93
N LYS A 380 -5.45 32.14 -17.96
CA LYS A 380 -6.72 32.00 -18.68
C LYS A 380 -7.49 30.72 -18.33
N VAL A 381 -7.34 30.24 -17.11
CA VAL A 381 -8.02 29.02 -16.65
C VAL A 381 -9.51 29.30 -16.50
N LYS A 382 -10.32 28.46 -17.13
CA LYS A 382 -11.79 28.51 -17.05
C LYS A 382 -12.34 27.11 -16.94
N TRP A 383 -13.12 26.85 -15.93
CA TRP A 383 -13.96 25.65 -15.79
C TRP A 383 -15.38 26.01 -16.19
N ARG A 384 -15.92 25.30 -17.19
CA ARG A 384 -17.22 25.61 -17.80
C ARG A 384 -18.31 24.64 -17.38
N LYS A 385 -17.93 23.36 -17.22
CA LYS A 385 -18.85 22.28 -16.85
C LYS A 385 -18.15 21.31 -15.89
N PRO A 386 -18.88 20.68 -14.97
CA PRO A 386 -18.34 19.61 -14.14
C PRO A 386 -18.03 18.36 -14.98
N VAL A 387 -17.07 17.58 -14.54
CA VAL A 387 -16.70 16.26 -15.09
C VAL A 387 -17.00 15.21 -14.03
N PHE A 388 -17.72 14.17 -14.41
CA PHE A 388 -18.25 13.15 -13.51
C PHE A 388 -17.58 11.79 -13.70
N PRO A 389 -17.65 10.90 -12.70
CA PRO A 389 -17.28 9.50 -12.91
C PRO A 389 -18.06 8.88 -14.07
N GLY A 390 -17.35 8.17 -14.94
CA GLY A 390 -17.90 7.59 -16.18
C GLY A 390 -17.64 8.43 -17.42
N ASP A 391 -17.19 9.69 -17.27
CA ASP A 391 -16.79 10.51 -18.40
C ASP A 391 -15.41 10.09 -18.95
N VAL A 392 -15.21 10.31 -20.25
CA VAL A 392 -13.89 10.31 -20.88
C VAL A 392 -13.50 11.75 -21.14
N LEU A 393 -12.47 12.21 -20.43
CA LEU A 393 -11.92 13.55 -20.62
C LEU A 393 -10.93 13.52 -21.79
N VAL A 394 -11.33 14.12 -22.92
CA VAL A 394 -10.44 14.33 -24.07
C VAL A 394 -9.67 15.64 -23.86
N ILE A 395 -8.37 15.59 -24.00
CA ILE A 395 -7.45 16.70 -23.69
C ILE A 395 -6.69 17.06 -24.96
N GLU A 396 -7.03 18.20 -25.54
CA GLU A 396 -6.36 18.75 -26.72
C GLU A 396 -5.38 19.83 -26.28
N VAL A 397 -4.11 19.70 -26.67
CA VAL A 397 -3.08 20.65 -26.29
C VAL A 397 -2.31 21.12 -27.52
N GLU A 398 -2.13 22.43 -27.64
CA GLU A 398 -1.32 23.10 -28.65
C GLU A 398 -0.12 23.80 -28.00
N LEU A 399 1.08 23.49 -28.44
CA LEU A 399 2.30 24.19 -28.04
C LEU A 399 2.38 25.55 -28.76
N ILE A 400 2.05 26.62 -28.03
CA ILE A 400 2.01 27.99 -28.60
C ILE A 400 3.42 28.54 -28.81
N LYS A 401 4.32 28.27 -27.84
CA LYS A 401 5.69 28.79 -27.84
C LYS A 401 6.64 27.84 -27.14
N SER A 402 7.78 27.63 -27.76
CA SER A 402 8.90 26.90 -27.13
C SER A 402 10.18 27.71 -27.34
N ARG A 403 10.90 27.99 -26.26
CA ARG A 403 12.21 28.68 -26.30
C ARG A 403 13.18 28.01 -25.34
N GLY A 404 14.12 27.26 -25.90
CA GLY A 404 15.02 26.43 -25.11
C GLY A 404 14.26 25.45 -24.25
N LYS A 405 14.44 25.52 -22.93
CA LYS A 405 13.79 24.61 -21.96
C LYS A 405 12.40 25.07 -21.49
N ILE A 406 11.90 26.23 -21.94
CA ILE A 406 10.61 26.78 -21.51
C ILE A 406 9.58 26.58 -22.63
N GLY A 407 8.42 26.00 -22.27
CA GLY A 407 7.28 25.81 -23.13
C GLY A 407 6.03 26.53 -22.60
N LYS A 408 5.24 27.11 -23.53
CA LYS A 408 3.88 27.59 -23.23
C LYS A 408 2.90 26.87 -24.14
N ALA A 409 1.88 26.28 -23.56
CA ALA A 409 0.86 25.52 -24.28
C ALA A 409 -0.54 26.01 -23.90
N ARG A 410 -1.49 25.87 -24.85
CA ARG A 410 -2.92 26.03 -24.63
C ARG A 410 -3.58 24.65 -24.57
N GLY A 411 -4.37 24.40 -23.55
CA GLY A 411 -5.12 23.17 -23.40
C GLY A 411 -6.64 23.40 -23.39
N VAL A 412 -7.37 22.48 -23.99
CA VAL A 412 -8.83 22.41 -23.96
C VAL A 412 -9.24 21.00 -23.57
N CYS A 413 -10.04 20.89 -22.52
CA CYS A 413 -10.62 19.62 -22.11
C CYS A 413 -12.06 19.52 -22.56
N LYS A 414 -12.46 18.35 -23.09
CA LYS A 414 -13.79 18.06 -23.60
C LYS A 414 -14.36 16.77 -23.03
N VAL A 415 -15.67 16.73 -22.85
CA VAL A 415 -16.46 15.51 -22.60
C VAL A 415 -17.58 15.48 -23.64
N LYS A 416 -17.68 14.40 -24.41
CA LYS A 416 -18.69 14.27 -25.50
C LYS A 416 -18.71 15.50 -26.40
N ASP A 417 -17.54 15.95 -26.86
CA ASP A 417 -17.33 17.14 -27.72
C ASP A 417 -17.67 18.52 -27.10
N GLU A 418 -18.17 18.57 -25.87
CA GLU A 418 -18.41 19.81 -25.14
C GLU A 418 -17.18 20.25 -24.36
N ILE A 419 -16.80 21.53 -24.44
CA ILE A 419 -15.67 22.09 -23.68
C ILE A 419 -16.06 22.19 -22.22
N VAL A 420 -15.32 21.45 -21.36
CA VAL A 420 -15.50 21.45 -19.90
C VAL A 420 -14.49 22.36 -19.20
N SER A 421 -13.28 22.49 -19.73
CA SER A 421 -12.30 23.48 -19.26
C SER A 421 -11.32 23.91 -20.34
N GLU A 422 -10.69 25.08 -20.14
CA GLU A 422 -9.60 25.60 -20.98
C GLU A 422 -8.56 26.30 -20.12
N SER A 423 -7.30 26.28 -20.56
CA SER A 423 -6.19 26.91 -19.85
C SER A 423 -5.00 27.17 -20.76
N GLU A 424 -4.11 28.10 -20.36
CA GLU A 424 -2.75 28.21 -20.87
C GLU A 424 -1.79 27.79 -19.75
N VAL A 425 -0.84 26.93 -20.05
CA VAL A 425 0.16 26.44 -19.07
C VAL A 425 1.57 26.79 -19.54
N THR A 426 2.41 27.19 -18.59
CA THR A 426 3.85 27.44 -18.84
C THR A 426 4.65 26.49 -17.98
N PHE A 427 5.63 25.83 -18.56
CA PHE A 427 6.47 24.86 -17.89
C PHE A 427 7.93 24.95 -18.36
N MET A 428 8.84 24.41 -17.53
CA MET A 428 10.27 24.39 -17.82
C MET A 428 10.79 22.95 -17.70
N LEU A 429 11.56 22.52 -18.71
CA LEU A 429 12.27 21.25 -18.68
C LEU A 429 13.55 21.37 -17.82
N ARG A 430 13.74 20.40 -16.92
CA ARG A 430 14.94 20.29 -16.08
C ARG A 430 15.44 18.85 -16.12
N GLY A 431 16.74 18.69 -16.39
CA GLY A 431 17.41 17.39 -16.22
C GLY A 431 17.38 16.94 -14.75
N GLN A 432 17.31 15.63 -14.53
CA GLN A 432 17.44 15.03 -13.20
C GLN A 432 18.82 15.23 -12.63
#